data_8f0ce6bea7407c03c3d320d736d68ea6
#
_entry.id   8f0ce6bea7407c03c3d320d736d68ea6
#
_cell.length_a   1.000
_cell.length_b   1.000
_cell.length_c   1.000
_cell.angle_alpha   90.00
_cell.angle_beta   90.00
_cell.angle_gamma   90.00
#
_symmetry.space_group_name_H-M   'P 1'
#
loop_
_entity.id
_entity.type
_entity.pdbx_description
1 polymer ?
#
loop_
_entity_poly.entity_id
_entity_poly.type
_entity_poly.pdbx_seq_one_letter_code
_entity_poly.pdbx_strand_id
1 'polypeptide(L)'
;MGAFLLSACGSAGKASGSDSASVADSASVEVSVPQFDVDSAMSYLRHQVELGPRVPNTSAHRAAIDWLAAELRRHGAEVTLQPCDLTAYDGTLLHAVNIMGSYNPDLDDRLLLLAHFDTRPWADQDPDPANHSKPIAGANDGASGVAVLLETARAIARQNPEIGIDILMVDAEDYGAENDEESWALGTKYFATHSIKPDYRPTRAILLDMVGGKGAIFPAEYFSRESAPLIDDAFRRAAAAAGHGSLFPARMGSAVTDDHVELIKVGIPTIDIIDYRDSGFCPTWHTLSDNLDNIDPATLKAVGESLLYYIYNR
;
A
#
# COMPACT_ATOMS: atom_id res chain seq x y z
N MET A 1 79.16 -26.30 -18.90
CA MET A 1 79.25 -27.73 -18.64
C MET A 1 77.87 -28.16 -18.14
N GLY A 2 77.05 -28.98 -18.71
CA GLY A 2 77.12 -29.83 -19.87
C GLY A 2 75.69 -30.06 -20.36
N ALA A 3 75.57 -30.14 -21.63
CA ALA A 3 74.35 -30.54 -22.34
C ALA A 3 74.16 -32.06 -22.23
N PHE A 4 72.88 -32.49 -22.29
CA PHE A 4 72.60 -33.76 -22.96
C PHE A 4 71.12 -33.68 -23.54
N LEU A 5 71.10 -33.86 -24.83
CA LEU A 5 70.02 -34.18 -25.71
C LEU A 5 69.59 -35.64 -25.58
N LEU A 6 68.33 -35.96 -25.92
CA LEU A 6 67.88 -37.11 -26.74
C LEU A 6 66.41 -37.32 -26.42
N SER A 7 65.53 -37.17 -27.29
CA SER A 7 65.12 -37.86 -28.54
C SER A 7 63.87 -38.69 -28.38
N ALA A 8 62.80 -38.24 -29.01
CA ALA A 8 61.72 -38.85 -29.75
C ALA A 8 61.23 -40.30 -29.43
N CYS A 9 59.91 -40.45 -29.30
CA CYS A 9 59.15 -41.29 -30.20
C CYS A 9 57.64 -41.17 -29.90
N GLY A 10 56.87 -40.98 -30.93
CA GLY A 10 55.51 -40.79 -30.95
C GLY A 10 54.62 -42.01 -30.72
N SER A 11 53.41 -41.75 -30.42
CA SER A 11 52.31 -42.70 -30.70
C SER A 11 50.96 -41.91 -30.73
N ALA A 12 50.23 -42.13 -31.82
CA ALA A 12 48.91 -41.58 -32.07
C ALA A 12 47.89 -42.27 -31.17
N GLY A 13 46.95 -41.47 -30.61
CA GLY A 13 45.87 -42.01 -29.78
C GLY A 13 44.69 -41.06 -29.72
N LYS A 14 43.70 -41.34 -30.56
CA LYS A 14 42.24 -41.10 -30.50
C LYS A 14 41.71 -39.83 -29.84
N ALA A 15 41.02 -39.06 -30.67
CA ALA A 15 40.02 -38.08 -30.29
C ALA A 15 38.91 -38.70 -29.38
N SER A 16 38.71 -38.13 -28.21
CA SER A 16 37.50 -38.31 -27.41
C SER A 16 36.70 -37.02 -27.45
N GLY A 17 35.46 -37.13 -27.90
CA GLY A 17 34.55 -36.04 -28.05
C GLY A 17 34.28 -35.33 -26.72
N SER A 18 34.36 -34.04 -26.74
CA SER A 18 33.87 -33.18 -25.67
C SER A 18 32.33 -33.12 -25.80
N ASP A 19 31.63 -33.83 -24.93
CA ASP A 19 30.22 -33.55 -24.67
C ASP A 19 30.08 -32.12 -24.12
N SER A 20 29.75 -31.20 -24.99
CA SER A 20 29.23 -29.88 -24.55
C SER A 20 27.83 -30.11 -23.96
N ALA A 21 27.78 -30.21 -22.63
CA ALA A 21 26.51 -30.08 -21.91
C ALA A 21 25.92 -28.71 -22.26
N SER A 22 24.86 -28.71 -23.04
CA SER A 22 24.03 -27.54 -23.23
C SER A 22 23.49 -27.13 -21.88
N VAL A 23 23.97 -25.99 -21.35
CA VAL A 23 23.29 -25.29 -20.26
C VAL A 23 21.90 -24.94 -20.80
N ALA A 24 20.90 -25.64 -20.32
CA ALA A 24 19.50 -25.28 -20.60
C ALA A 24 19.30 -23.87 -20.07
N ASP A 25 19.09 -22.97 -21.00
CA ASP A 25 18.63 -21.61 -20.73
C ASP A 25 17.28 -21.77 -19.99
N SER A 26 17.29 -21.59 -18.67
CA SER A 26 16.06 -21.53 -17.91
C SER A 26 15.39 -20.21 -18.30
N ALA A 27 14.56 -20.25 -19.32
CA ALA A 27 13.66 -19.16 -19.65
C ALA A 27 12.89 -18.83 -18.35
N SER A 28 13.23 -17.70 -17.75
CA SER A 28 12.42 -17.12 -16.68
C SER A 28 11.00 -16.98 -17.25
N VAL A 29 10.06 -17.69 -16.66
CA VAL A 29 8.64 -17.49 -16.98
C VAL A 29 8.35 -16.06 -16.58
N GLU A 30 8.24 -15.17 -17.56
CA GLU A 30 7.84 -13.78 -17.33
C GLU A 30 6.40 -13.81 -16.81
N VAL A 31 6.22 -13.60 -15.51
CA VAL A 31 4.88 -13.55 -14.91
C VAL A 31 4.18 -12.31 -15.45
N SER A 32 3.11 -12.51 -16.18
CA SER A 32 2.29 -11.40 -16.70
C SER A 32 1.68 -10.62 -15.53
N VAL A 33 1.99 -9.33 -15.43
CA VAL A 33 1.38 -8.43 -14.45
C VAL A 33 0.04 -7.93 -15.02
N PRO A 34 -1.08 -8.03 -14.27
CA PRO A 34 -2.35 -7.48 -14.73
C PRO A 34 -2.27 -5.95 -14.88
N GLN A 35 -3.01 -5.43 -15.85
CA GLN A 35 -3.06 -3.99 -16.10
C GLN A 35 -3.89 -3.28 -15.02
N PHE A 36 -3.33 -2.20 -14.46
CA PHE A 36 -4.06 -1.27 -13.60
C PHE A 36 -4.93 -0.34 -14.46
N ASP A 37 -6.22 -0.28 -14.18
CA ASP A 37 -7.19 0.55 -14.89
C ASP A 37 -7.45 1.84 -14.09
N VAL A 38 -6.80 2.91 -14.51
CA VAL A 38 -6.91 4.21 -13.83
C VAL A 38 -8.32 4.81 -13.89
N ASP A 39 -9.10 4.53 -14.93
CA ASP A 39 -10.47 5.03 -15.05
C ASP A 39 -11.37 4.36 -14.00
N SER A 40 -11.16 3.06 -13.74
CA SER A 40 -11.82 2.34 -12.66
C SER A 40 -11.42 2.89 -11.30
N ALA A 41 -10.12 3.11 -11.04
CA ALA A 41 -9.64 3.70 -9.80
C ALA A 41 -10.24 5.11 -9.57
N MET A 42 -10.25 5.95 -10.59
CA MET A 42 -10.89 7.27 -10.54
C MET A 42 -12.41 7.20 -10.29
N SER A 43 -13.07 6.15 -10.78
CA SER A 43 -14.50 5.93 -10.50
C SER A 43 -14.73 5.58 -9.02
N TYR A 44 -13.89 4.72 -8.43
CA TYR A 44 -13.95 4.39 -7.00
C TYR A 44 -13.66 5.62 -6.14
N LEU A 45 -12.69 6.44 -6.52
CA LEU A 45 -12.35 7.66 -5.80
C LEU A 45 -13.51 8.66 -5.83
N ARG A 46 -14.09 8.93 -7.03
CA ARG A 46 -15.24 9.84 -7.17
C ARG A 46 -16.42 9.38 -6.33
N HIS A 47 -16.74 8.09 -6.34
CA HIS A 47 -17.85 7.57 -5.57
C HIS A 47 -17.68 7.85 -4.07
N GLN A 48 -16.49 7.65 -3.51
CA GLN A 48 -16.21 7.96 -2.11
C GLN A 48 -16.43 9.45 -1.79
N VAL A 49 -15.95 10.33 -2.66
CA VAL A 49 -16.11 11.78 -2.50
C VAL A 49 -17.58 12.21 -2.63
N GLU A 50 -18.34 11.58 -3.54
CA GLU A 50 -19.78 11.84 -3.75
C GLU A 50 -20.66 11.41 -2.56
N LEU A 51 -20.22 10.45 -1.75
CA LEU A 51 -20.89 10.12 -0.47
C LEU A 51 -20.83 11.29 0.52
N GLY A 52 -19.87 12.20 0.34
CA GLY A 52 -19.53 13.29 1.24
C GLY A 52 -18.42 12.93 2.22
N PRO A 53 -18.06 13.83 3.13
CA PRO A 53 -17.07 13.60 4.17
C PRO A 53 -17.41 12.33 5.00
N ARG A 54 -16.51 11.36 4.98
CA ARG A 54 -16.70 10.07 5.65
C ARG A 54 -16.28 10.13 7.13
N VAL A 55 -16.60 11.24 7.77
CA VAL A 55 -16.33 11.44 9.20
C VAL A 55 -17.04 10.36 10.03
N PRO A 56 -16.37 9.68 10.96
CA PRO A 56 -16.97 8.67 11.82
C PRO A 56 -18.32 9.12 12.43
N ASN A 57 -19.25 8.20 12.57
CA ASN A 57 -20.62 8.41 13.06
C ASN A 57 -21.61 9.10 12.09
N THR A 58 -21.15 9.60 10.94
CA THR A 58 -22.04 10.26 9.95
C THR A 58 -22.80 9.27 9.06
N SER A 59 -23.77 9.75 8.30
CA SER A 59 -24.46 8.92 7.29
C SER A 59 -23.56 8.59 6.11
N ALA A 60 -22.68 9.50 5.71
CA ALA A 60 -21.68 9.28 4.63
C ALA A 60 -20.70 8.17 5.02
N HIS A 61 -20.22 8.18 6.26
CA HIS A 61 -19.35 7.14 6.80
C HIS A 61 -20.02 5.75 6.78
N ARG A 62 -21.27 5.64 7.27
CA ARG A 62 -22.02 4.36 7.21
C ARG A 62 -22.23 3.88 5.78
N ALA A 63 -22.57 4.79 4.86
CA ALA A 63 -22.72 4.45 3.45
C ALA A 63 -21.40 3.98 2.82
N ALA A 64 -20.28 4.57 3.22
CA ALA A 64 -18.95 4.14 2.79
C ALA A 64 -18.62 2.71 3.26
N ILE A 65 -18.89 2.37 4.54
CA ILE A 65 -18.70 1.02 5.07
C ILE A 65 -19.48 -0.02 4.24
N ASP A 66 -20.77 0.23 4.01
CA ASP A 66 -21.61 -0.69 3.26
C ASP A 66 -21.13 -0.86 1.81
N TRP A 67 -20.76 0.23 1.16
CA TRP A 67 -20.28 0.22 -0.21
C TRP A 67 -18.91 -0.46 -0.36
N LEU A 68 -17.94 -0.14 0.50
CA LEU A 68 -16.61 -0.76 0.48
C LEU A 68 -16.68 -2.27 0.68
N ALA A 69 -17.48 -2.72 1.65
CA ALA A 69 -17.71 -4.15 1.87
C ALA A 69 -18.37 -4.83 0.66
N ALA A 70 -19.31 -4.16 -0.01
CA ALA A 70 -19.95 -4.67 -1.22
C ALA A 70 -18.97 -4.74 -2.40
N GLU A 71 -18.11 -3.73 -2.60
CA GLU A 71 -17.11 -3.71 -3.67
C GLU A 71 -16.06 -4.82 -3.49
N LEU A 72 -15.54 -5.02 -2.29
CA LEU A 72 -14.59 -6.12 -2.02
C LEU A 72 -15.24 -7.48 -2.31
N ARG A 73 -16.51 -7.70 -1.88
CA ARG A 73 -17.26 -8.93 -2.23
C ARG A 73 -17.47 -9.06 -3.74
N ARG A 74 -17.80 -7.98 -4.43
CA ARG A 74 -17.97 -7.96 -5.90
C ARG A 74 -16.70 -8.39 -6.62
N HIS A 75 -15.55 -8.12 -6.05
CA HIS A 75 -14.25 -8.56 -6.55
C HIS A 75 -13.79 -9.91 -5.98
N GLY A 76 -14.69 -10.68 -5.36
CA GLY A 76 -14.43 -12.05 -4.96
C GLY A 76 -13.70 -12.23 -3.62
N ALA A 77 -13.54 -11.18 -2.83
CA ALA A 77 -12.96 -11.29 -1.49
C ALA A 77 -13.93 -11.96 -0.51
N GLU A 78 -13.38 -12.75 0.40
CA GLU A 78 -14.06 -13.10 1.65
C GLU A 78 -13.99 -11.90 2.59
N VAL A 79 -15.14 -11.26 2.87
CA VAL A 79 -15.17 -10.00 3.62
C VAL A 79 -15.56 -10.24 5.08
N THR A 80 -14.70 -9.77 5.98
CA THR A 80 -14.93 -9.72 7.43
C THR A 80 -15.04 -8.26 7.88
N LEU A 81 -16.06 -7.94 8.66
CA LEU A 81 -16.19 -6.65 9.33
C LEU A 81 -15.72 -6.75 10.77
N GLN A 82 -14.99 -5.75 11.24
CA GLN A 82 -14.54 -5.62 12.63
C GLN A 82 -15.11 -4.33 13.24
N PRO A 83 -16.34 -4.36 13.75
CA PRO A 83 -16.89 -3.22 14.50
C PRO A 83 -16.09 -2.94 15.76
N CYS A 84 -15.84 -1.68 16.03
CA CYS A 84 -15.13 -1.24 17.24
C CYS A 84 -15.68 0.11 17.73
N ASP A 85 -15.86 0.19 19.05
CA ASP A 85 -16.18 1.44 19.73
C ASP A 85 -14.86 2.04 20.24
N LEU A 86 -14.48 3.19 19.68
CA LEU A 86 -13.22 3.87 19.95
C LEU A 86 -13.49 5.19 20.64
N THR A 87 -12.63 5.58 21.57
CA THR A 87 -12.74 6.88 22.23
C THR A 87 -11.68 7.82 21.67
N ALA A 88 -12.12 8.88 20.99
CA ALA A 88 -11.24 9.92 20.49
C ALA A 88 -10.64 10.78 21.61
N TYR A 89 -9.60 11.55 21.30
CA TYR A 89 -8.88 12.40 22.25
C TYR A 89 -9.77 13.42 23.00
N ASP A 90 -10.86 13.85 22.39
CA ASP A 90 -11.83 14.79 22.95
C ASP A 90 -12.96 14.11 23.75
N GLY A 91 -12.89 12.79 23.91
CA GLY A 91 -13.89 11.96 24.58
C GLY A 91 -15.07 11.54 23.71
N THR A 92 -15.07 11.87 22.41
CA THR A 92 -16.08 11.43 21.48
C THR A 92 -16.01 9.92 21.29
N LEU A 93 -17.16 9.22 21.40
CA LEU A 93 -17.27 7.81 21.07
C LEU A 93 -17.45 7.65 19.55
N LEU A 94 -16.52 6.97 18.90
CA LEU A 94 -16.54 6.68 17.48
C LEU A 94 -17.00 5.23 17.26
N HIS A 95 -18.10 5.04 16.54
CA HIS A 95 -18.59 3.72 16.10
C HIS A 95 -17.92 3.37 14.78
N ALA A 96 -16.71 2.85 14.87
CA ALA A 96 -15.87 2.54 13.74
C ALA A 96 -16.04 1.09 13.26
N VAL A 97 -15.65 0.82 12.01
CA VAL A 97 -15.68 -0.53 11.41
C VAL A 97 -14.50 -0.72 10.47
N ASN A 98 -13.50 -1.49 10.87
CA ASN A 98 -12.49 -1.97 9.93
C ASN A 98 -13.09 -3.02 9.00
N ILE A 99 -12.72 -2.99 7.71
CA ILE A 99 -13.26 -3.88 6.68
C ILE A 99 -12.10 -4.65 6.06
N MET A 100 -12.06 -5.97 6.21
CA MET A 100 -11.03 -6.81 5.60
C MET A 100 -11.60 -7.69 4.50
N GLY A 101 -11.04 -7.58 3.29
CA GLY A 101 -11.28 -8.49 2.17
C GLY A 101 -10.11 -9.44 1.99
N SER A 102 -10.33 -10.75 2.09
CA SER A 102 -9.29 -11.78 1.99
C SER A 102 -9.38 -12.55 0.67
N TYR A 103 -8.23 -12.71 0.01
CA TYR A 103 -8.01 -13.56 -1.16
C TYR A 103 -7.04 -14.68 -0.80
N ASN A 104 -7.26 -15.88 -1.32
CA ASN A 104 -6.47 -17.08 -1.00
C ASN A 104 -6.29 -17.25 0.53
N PRO A 105 -7.38 -17.35 1.32
CA PRO A 105 -7.33 -17.30 2.78
C PRO A 105 -6.52 -18.45 3.41
N ASP A 106 -6.32 -19.55 2.69
CA ASP A 106 -5.61 -20.74 3.16
C ASP A 106 -4.09 -20.69 2.96
N LEU A 107 -3.56 -19.62 2.33
CA LEU A 107 -2.12 -19.46 2.11
C LEU A 107 -1.46 -18.72 3.27
N ASP A 108 -0.35 -19.26 3.78
CA ASP A 108 0.41 -18.69 4.91
C ASP A 108 1.28 -17.49 4.51
N ASP A 109 1.82 -17.46 3.26
CA ASP A 109 2.51 -16.26 2.76
C ASP A 109 1.47 -15.22 2.41
N ARG A 110 1.24 -14.28 3.33
CA ARG A 110 0.19 -13.26 3.22
C ARG A 110 0.75 -11.86 3.20
N LEU A 111 0.30 -11.07 2.24
CA LEU A 111 0.53 -9.63 2.15
C LEU A 111 -0.74 -8.90 2.63
N LEU A 112 -0.59 -8.04 3.63
CA LEU A 112 -1.62 -7.11 4.05
C LEU A 112 -1.42 -5.78 3.30
N LEU A 113 -2.45 -5.33 2.61
CA LEU A 113 -2.55 -4.02 1.98
C LEU A 113 -3.57 -3.21 2.77
N LEU A 114 -3.23 -1.97 3.15
CA LEU A 114 -4.16 -1.17 3.93
C LEU A 114 -4.20 0.29 3.47
N ALA A 115 -5.32 0.94 3.74
CA ALA A 115 -5.58 2.37 3.58
C ALA A 115 -6.74 2.76 4.50
N HIS A 116 -6.71 3.96 5.06
CA HIS A 116 -7.88 4.48 5.78
C HIS A 116 -8.95 5.00 4.81
N PHE A 117 -10.21 4.93 5.22
CA PHE A 117 -11.33 5.39 4.39
C PHE A 117 -12.12 6.54 5.01
N ASP A 118 -11.98 6.77 6.30
CA ASP A 118 -12.56 7.90 6.99
C ASP A 118 -11.94 9.23 6.54
N THR A 119 -12.45 10.34 7.00
CA THR A 119 -11.93 11.66 6.69
C THR A 119 -11.91 12.54 7.93
N ARG A 120 -10.96 13.46 7.93
CA ARG A 120 -10.83 14.46 8.96
C ARG A 120 -12.10 15.31 9.12
N PRO A 121 -12.61 15.46 10.35
CA PRO A 121 -13.78 16.29 10.62
C PRO A 121 -13.49 17.80 10.55
N TRP A 122 -12.22 18.18 10.38
CA TRP A 122 -11.77 19.58 10.40
C TRP A 122 -10.78 19.87 9.27
N ALA A 123 -10.96 21.01 8.58
CA ALA A 123 -9.96 21.54 7.66
C ALA A 123 -8.97 22.45 8.42
N ASP A 124 -8.32 21.92 9.45
CA ASP A 124 -7.52 22.68 10.43
C ASP A 124 -6.20 23.21 9.88
N GLN A 125 -5.76 22.74 8.69
CA GLN A 125 -4.62 23.29 7.95
C GLN A 125 -5.06 24.20 6.78
N ASP A 126 -6.38 24.50 6.65
CA ASP A 126 -6.85 25.40 5.60
C ASP A 126 -6.32 26.84 5.84
N PRO A 127 -5.81 27.51 4.78
CA PRO A 127 -5.28 28.89 4.93
C PRO A 127 -6.33 29.90 5.39
N ASP A 128 -7.62 29.62 5.23
CA ASP A 128 -8.70 30.46 5.78
C ASP A 128 -9.22 29.85 7.09
N PRO A 129 -8.98 30.50 8.26
CA PRO A 129 -9.46 30.00 9.55
C PRO A 129 -10.96 29.82 9.65
N ALA A 130 -11.77 30.47 8.79
CA ALA A 130 -13.21 30.26 8.73
C ALA A 130 -13.61 28.85 8.23
N ASN A 131 -12.66 28.10 7.68
CA ASN A 131 -12.83 26.73 7.21
C ASN A 131 -12.45 25.68 8.27
N HIS A 132 -11.72 26.03 9.32
CA HIS A 132 -11.14 25.09 10.28
C HIS A 132 -12.16 24.18 11.00
N SER A 133 -13.42 24.55 11.05
CA SER A 133 -14.49 23.70 11.64
C SER A 133 -15.27 22.87 10.61
N LYS A 134 -14.87 22.90 9.33
CA LYS A 134 -15.55 22.17 8.26
C LYS A 134 -14.84 20.87 7.97
N PRO A 135 -15.58 19.78 7.71
CA PRO A 135 -14.95 18.51 7.31
C PRO A 135 -14.33 18.63 5.91
N ILE A 136 -13.28 17.89 5.66
CA ILE A 136 -12.65 17.77 4.33
C ILE A 136 -13.38 16.75 3.46
N ALA A 137 -13.24 16.88 2.14
CA ALA A 137 -13.77 15.88 1.21
C ALA A 137 -12.92 14.60 1.19
N GLY A 138 -11.64 14.70 1.54
CA GLY A 138 -10.73 13.58 1.68
C GLY A 138 -10.54 12.82 0.36
N ALA A 139 -10.27 13.55 -0.73
CA ALA A 139 -10.08 12.92 -2.03
C ALA A 139 -8.72 12.24 -2.16
N ASN A 140 -7.67 12.88 -1.60
CA ASN A 140 -6.35 12.30 -1.49
C ASN A 140 -6.20 11.51 -0.19
N ASP A 141 -6.67 12.09 0.88
CA ASP A 141 -6.60 11.68 2.27
C ASP A 141 -7.97 11.12 2.74
N GLY A 142 -8.23 9.88 2.78
CA GLY A 142 -7.82 8.53 2.48
C GLY A 142 -8.46 7.92 1.22
N ALA A 143 -9.32 8.67 0.41
CA ALA A 143 -10.00 8.02 -0.71
C ALA A 143 -9.02 7.54 -1.80
N SER A 144 -7.83 8.13 -1.93
CA SER A 144 -6.86 7.75 -2.97
C SER A 144 -6.27 6.35 -2.72
N GLY A 145 -5.84 6.06 -1.49
CA GLY A 145 -5.34 4.74 -1.11
C GLY A 145 -6.40 3.66 -1.31
N VAL A 146 -7.61 3.91 -0.82
CA VAL A 146 -8.77 3.02 -0.99
C VAL A 146 -9.06 2.75 -2.47
N ALA A 147 -9.02 3.78 -3.33
CA ALA A 147 -9.29 3.62 -4.77
C ALA A 147 -8.24 2.72 -5.46
N VAL A 148 -6.96 2.87 -5.11
CA VAL A 148 -5.89 2.00 -5.59
C VAL A 148 -6.11 0.56 -5.13
N LEU A 149 -6.50 0.35 -3.86
CA LEU A 149 -6.74 -0.99 -3.32
C LEU A 149 -7.97 -1.66 -3.93
N LEU A 150 -9.06 -0.93 -4.21
CA LEU A 150 -10.23 -1.49 -4.90
C LEU A 150 -9.91 -1.88 -6.35
N GLU A 151 -9.10 -1.10 -7.05
CA GLU A 151 -8.63 -1.48 -8.40
C GLU A 151 -7.67 -2.66 -8.34
N THR A 152 -6.82 -2.73 -7.33
CA THR A 152 -5.98 -3.91 -7.07
C THR A 152 -6.84 -5.16 -6.81
N ALA A 153 -7.91 -5.04 -6.02
CA ALA A 153 -8.90 -6.10 -5.81
C ALA A 153 -9.50 -6.60 -7.13
N ARG A 154 -9.86 -5.65 -8.01
CA ARG A 154 -10.39 -5.97 -9.35
C ARG A 154 -9.34 -6.70 -10.23
N ALA A 155 -8.08 -6.31 -10.15
CA ALA A 155 -6.99 -6.96 -10.87
C ALA A 155 -6.75 -8.38 -10.35
N ILE A 156 -6.72 -8.59 -9.02
CA ILE A 156 -6.60 -9.88 -8.35
C ILE A 156 -7.73 -10.83 -8.76
N ALA A 157 -8.97 -10.34 -8.84
CA ALA A 157 -10.12 -11.14 -9.28
C ALA A 157 -10.00 -11.69 -10.71
N ARG A 158 -9.22 -11.00 -11.57
CA ARG A 158 -8.97 -11.42 -12.96
C ARG A 158 -7.78 -12.36 -13.11
N GLN A 159 -6.76 -12.12 -12.31
CA GLN A 159 -5.54 -12.91 -12.30
C GLN A 159 -5.13 -13.16 -10.85
N ASN A 160 -5.43 -14.35 -10.35
CA ASN A 160 -5.16 -14.71 -8.97
C ASN A 160 -3.64 -14.76 -8.71
N PRO A 161 -3.07 -14.04 -7.70
CA PRO A 161 -1.68 -14.16 -7.32
C PRO A 161 -1.44 -15.49 -6.56
N GLU A 162 -0.17 -15.94 -6.53
CA GLU A 162 0.21 -17.18 -5.85
C GLU A 162 0.39 -17.03 -4.33
N ILE A 163 -0.11 -15.93 -3.76
CA ILE A 163 -0.06 -15.62 -2.32
C ILE A 163 -1.42 -15.27 -1.76
N GLY A 164 -1.52 -15.30 -0.45
CA GLY A 164 -2.62 -14.68 0.27
C GLY A 164 -2.52 -13.16 0.22
N ILE A 165 -3.63 -12.50 -0.12
CA ILE A 165 -3.74 -11.04 -0.06
C ILE A 165 -4.91 -10.70 0.86
N ASP A 166 -4.65 -9.82 1.82
CA ASP A 166 -5.70 -9.15 2.59
C ASP A 166 -5.71 -7.67 2.25
N ILE A 167 -6.88 -7.12 1.99
CA ILE A 167 -7.11 -5.70 1.80
C ILE A 167 -7.89 -5.20 3.00
N LEU A 168 -7.28 -4.34 3.79
CA LEU A 168 -7.85 -3.77 5.01
C LEU A 168 -8.15 -2.30 4.80
N MET A 169 -9.42 -1.94 4.81
CA MET A 169 -9.87 -0.56 4.89
C MET A 169 -10.01 -0.22 6.36
N VAL A 170 -9.13 0.62 6.89
CA VAL A 170 -9.14 1.01 8.31
C VAL A 170 -9.98 2.25 8.51
N ASP A 171 -10.53 2.41 9.72
CA ASP A 171 -11.45 3.44 10.11
C ASP A 171 -10.87 4.28 11.26
N ALA A 172 -11.36 5.50 11.41
CA ALA A 172 -10.97 6.41 12.50
C ALA A 172 -9.44 6.60 12.62
N GLU A 173 -8.77 6.71 11.47
CA GLU A 173 -7.37 7.12 11.40
C GLU A 173 -7.27 8.61 11.72
N ASP A 174 -8.09 9.44 11.05
CA ASP A 174 -7.92 10.88 10.85
C ASP A 174 -8.70 11.74 11.88
N TYR A 175 -9.01 11.18 13.05
CA TYR A 175 -9.68 11.89 14.15
C TYR A 175 -8.69 12.34 15.25
N GLY A 176 -7.41 12.44 14.94
CA GLY A 176 -6.36 12.73 15.91
C GLY A 176 -6.18 14.22 16.22
N ALA A 177 -5.42 14.53 17.28
CA ALA A 177 -4.99 15.85 17.67
C ALA A 177 -3.54 16.10 17.27
N GLU A 178 -3.21 17.27 16.71
CA GLU A 178 -1.90 17.61 16.14
C GLU A 178 -0.69 17.37 17.07
N ASN A 179 -0.86 17.48 18.38
CA ASN A 179 0.23 17.30 19.35
C ASN A 179 0.08 16.03 20.21
N ASP A 180 -0.73 15.08 19.76
CA ASP A 180 -0.96 13.82 20.44
C ASP A 180 -0.89 12.64 19.44
N GLU A 181 0.33 12.13 19.24
CA GLU A 181 0.58 11.00 18.30
C GLU A 181 -0.23 9.75 18.64
N GLU A 182 -0.60 9.56 19.90
CA GLU A 182 -1.40 8.41 20.32
C GLU A 182 -2.90 8.54 19.99
N SER A 183 -3.34 9.69 19.54
CA SER A 183 -4.74 9.96 19.16
C SER A 183 -5.09 9.60 17.72
N TRP A 184 -4.09 9.28 16.88
CA TRP A 184 -4.25 8.90 15.47
C TRP A 184 -4.37 7.39 15.29
N ALA A 185 -4.74 6.95 14.09
CA ALA A 185 -4.76 5.54 13.67
C ALA A 185 -5.54 4.61 14.62
N LEU A 186 -6.66 5.09 15.21
CA LEU A 186 -7.38 4.36 16.26
C LEU A 186 -7.92 3.02 15.76
N GLY A 187 -8.41 2.94 14.52
CA GLY A 187 -8.90 1.70 13.92
C GLY A 187 -7.81 0.66 13.74
N THR A 188 -6.63 1.06 13.25
CA THR A 188 -5.49 0.16 13.10
C THR A 188 -4.90 -0.24 14.46
N LYS A 189 -4.87 0.67 15.42
CA LYS A 189 -4.52 0.36 16.82
C LYS A 189 -5.43 -0.73 17.41
N TYR A 190 -6.74 -0.64 17.12
CA TYR A 190 -7.69 -1.68 17.50
C TYR A 190 -7.44 -2.99 16.75
N PHE A 191 -7.26 -2.95 15.43
CA PHE A 191 -6.95 -4.12 14.62
C PHE A 191 -5.68 -4.84 15.08
N ALA A 192 -4.61 -4.10 15.37
CA ALA A 192 -3.33 -4.65 15.81
C ALA A 192 -3.42 -5.39 17.15
N THR A 193 -4.33 -4.95 18.03
CA THR A 193 -4.49 -5.51 19.39
C THR A 193 -5.66 -6.50 19.52
N HIS A 194 -6.61 -6.49 18.58
CA HIS A 194 -7.78 -7.36 18.55
C HIS A 194 -7.81 -8.14 17.26
N SER A 195 -7.32 -9.36 17.27
CA SER A 195 -7.24 -10.18 16.07
C SER A 195 -8.60 -10.32 15.37
N ILE A 196 -8.64 -9.98 14.07
CA ILE A 196 -9.83 -10.14 13.23
C ILE A 196 -10.14 -11.61 12.92
N LYS A 197 -9.11 -12.46 12.96
CA LYS A 197 -9.17 -13.93 12.81
C LYS A 197 -8.22 -14.57 13.82
N PRO A 198 -8.51 -15.78 14.35
CA PRO A 198 -7.57 -16.52 15.19
C PRO A 198 -6.20 -16.66 14.53
N ASP A 199 -5.14 -16.40 15.28
CA ASP A 199 -3.73 -16.54 14.85
C ASP A 199 -3.35 -15.78 13.58
N TYR A 200 -4.11 -14.71 13.23
CA TYR A 200 -3.82 -13.89 12.05
C TYR A 200 -2.45 -13.21 12.17
N ARG A 201 -1.58 -13.51 11.22
CA ARG A 201 -0.22 -12.93 11.12
C ARG A 201 0.17 -12.79 9.65
N PRO A 202 0.01 -11.62 9.03
CA PRO A 202 0.55 -11.37 7.69
C PRO A 202 2.09 -11.34 7.77
N THR A 203 2.75 -11.80 6.72
CA THR A 203 4.22 -11.81 6.65
C THR A 203 4.80 -10.42 6.44
N ARG A 204 4.01 -9.51 5.88
CA ARG A 204 4.35 -8.12 5.59
C ARG A 204 3.11 -7.29 5.30
N ALA A 205 3.25 -5.96 5.39
CA ALA A 205 2.17 -5.04 5.05
C ALA A 205 2.66 -3.82 4.25
N ILE A 206 1.75 -3.22 3.48
CA ILE A 206 1.95 -1.96 2.74
C ILE A 206 0.74 -1.07 2.99
N LEU A 207 0.98 0.09 3.58
CA LEU A 207 0.03 1.17 3.71
C LEU A 207 0.10 2.07 2.48
N LEU A 208 -1.06 2.54 2.01
CA LEU A 208 -1.18 3.56 0.98
C LEU A 208 -1.93 4.75 1.55
N ASP A 209 -1.23 5.84 1.80
CA ASP A 209 -1.82 7.09 2.24
C ASP A 209 -1.46 8.26 1.34
N MET A 210 -2.44 9.12 1.01
CA MET A 210 -2.29 10.29 0.14
C MET A 210 -1.58 10.00 -1.19
N VAL A 211 -1.97 8.91 -1.87
CA VAL A 211 -1.30 8.40 -3.08
C VAL A 211 -1.88 8.88 -4.40
N GLY A 212 -2.73 9.91 -4.39
CA GLY A 212 -3.41 10.42 -5.59
C GLY A 212 -3.14 11.89 -5.92
N GLY A 213 -2.39 12.60 -5.10
CA GLY A 213 -2.22 14.05 -5.20
C GLY A 213 -1.37 14.50 -6.39
N LYS A 214 -1.65 15.72 -6.91
CA LYS A 214 -0.82 16.36 -7.94
C LYS A 214 0.59 16.65 -7.44
N GLY A 215 1.59 16.21 -8.22
CA GLY A 215 3.00 16.42 -7.91
C GLY A 215 3.49 15.61 -6.72
N ALA A 216 2.82 14.52 -6.37
CA ALA A 216 3.21 13.61 -5.30
C ALA A 216 4.60 13.01 -5.51
N ILE A 217 5.29 12.75 -4.41
CA ILE A 217 6.55 12.04 -4.35
C ILE A 217 6.59 11.20 -3.07
N PHE A 218 7.08 9.98 -3.17
CA PHE A 218 7.06 8.98 -2.12
C PHE A 218 8.50 8.60 -1.69
N PRO A 219 9.18 9.40 -0.87
CA PRO A 219 10.48 9.05 -0.30
C PRO A 219 10.37 7.82 0.60
N ALA A 220 11.51 7.22 0.99
CA ALA A 220 11.51 6.14 1.96
C ALA A 220 11.12 6.69 3.34
N GLU A 221 9.89 6.43 3.81
CA GLU A 221 9.45 6.86 5.12
C GLU A 221 10.35 6.22 6.20
N TYR A 222 10.65 6.96 7.28
CA TYR A 222 11.70 6.58 8.23
C TYR A 222 11.39 5.27 8.98
N PHE A 223 10.20 5.12 9.58
CA PHE A 223 9.84 3.92 10.34
C PHE A 223 9.71 2.69 9.45
N SER A 224 9.20 2.87 8.22
CA SER A 224 9.17 1.86 7.16
C SER A 224 10.57 1.35 6.85
N ARG A 225 11.51 2.27 6.69
CA ARG A 225 12.90 1.95 6.35
C ARG A 225 13.64 1.24 7.49
N GLU A 226 13.38 1.64 8.74
CA GLU A 226 13.99 1.02 9.93
C GLU A 226 13.40 -0.38 10.21
N SER A 227 12.07 -0.56 10.04
CA SER A 227 11.40 -1.81 10.40
C SER A 227 11.36 -2.84 9.28
N ALA A 228 11.24 -2.41 8.04
CA ALA A 228 10.97 -3.26 6.87
C ALA A 228 11.84 -2.92 5.63
N PRO A 229 13.17 -2.75 5.76
CA PRO A 229 14.02 -2.27 4.66
C PRO A 229 13.98 -3.15 3.42
N LEU A 230 13.82 -4.46 3.56
CA LEU A 230 13.74 -5.39 2.43
C LEU A 230 12.44 -5.24 1.64
N ILE A 231 11.34 -4.91 2.33
CA ILE A 231 10.03 -4.68 1.71
C ILE A 231 10.07 -3.36 0.96
N ASP A 232 10.59 -2.29 1.58
CA ASP A 232 10.75 -0.98 0.94
C ASP A 232 11.64 -1.06 -0.31
N ASP A 233 12.81 -1.73 -0.22
CA ASP A 233 13.68 -1.95 -1.38
C ASP A 233 13.00 -2.77 -2.49
N ALA A 234 12.21 -3.79 -2.14
CA ALA A 234 11.49 -4.60 -3.10
C ALA A 234 10.37 -3.79 -3.80
N PHE A 235 9.62 -2.98 -3.04
CA PHE A 235 8.60 -2.11 -3.60
C PHE A 235 9.21 -1.08 -4.57
N ARG A 236 10.31 -0.42 -4.19
CA ARG A 236 10.99 0.57 -5.05
C ARG A 236 11.56 -0.07 -6.31
N ARG A 237 12.07 -1.30 -6.25
CA ARG A 237 12.49 -2.05 -7.45
C ARG A 237 11.28 -2.37 -8.35
N ALA A 238 10.15 -2.77 -7.78
CA ALA A 238 8.91 -3.00 -8.51
C ALA A 238 8.42 -1.71 -9.21
N ALA A 239 8.44 -0.58 -8.49
CA ALA A 239 8.10 0.72 -9.06
C ALA A 239 9.03 1.14 -10.20
N ALA A 240 10.33 0.88 -10.07
CA ALA A 240 11.30 1.13 -11.15
C ALA A 240 11.04 0.23 -12.36
N ALA A 241 10.75 -1.06 -12.15
CA ALA A 241 10.41 -2.02 -13.21
C ALA A 241 9.09 -1.66 -13.92
N ALA A 242 8.12 -1.11 -13.18
CA ALA A 242 6.88 -0.56 -13.73
C ALA A 242 7.07 0.78 -14.50
N GLY A 243 8.29 1.37 -14.46
CA GLY A 243 8.59 2.65 -15.11
C GLY A 243 8.34 3.89 -14.26
N HIS A 244 8.05 3.72 -12.96
CA HIS A 244 7.65 4.81 -12.06
C HIS A 244 8.71 5.17 -11.00
N GLY A 245 9.94 4.65 -11.09
CA GLY A 245 10.99 4.81 -10.08
C GLY A 245 11.29 6.27 -9.68
N SER A 246 11.02 7.24 -10.55
CA SER A 246 11.23 8.66 -10.23
C SER A 246 10.27 9.20 -9.15
N LEU A 247 9.09 8.61 -9.00
CA LEU A 247 8.12 8.97 -7.95
C LEU A 247 8.48 8.34 -6.59
N PHE A 248 9.28 7.28 -6.59
CA PHE A 248 9.67 6.51 -5.41
C PHE A 248 11.19 6.58 -5.16
N PRO A 249 11.76 7.77 -4.90
CA PRO A 249 13.20 7.89 -4.69
C PRO A 249 13.63 7.13 -3.44
N ALA A 250 14.81 6.47 -3.51
CA ALA A 250 15.37 5.71 -2.38
C ALA A 250 15.96 6.60 -1.27
N ARG A 251 15.85 7.94 -1.39
CA ARG A 251 16.28 8.86 -0.32
C ARG A 251 15.40 8.67 0.91
N MET A 252 16.02 8.80 2.08
CA MET A 252 15.29 8.81 3.35
C MET A 252 14.35 10.01 3.39
N GLY A 253 13.09 9.76 3.72
CA GLY A 253 12.08 10.73 4.07
C GLY A 253 12.07 11.02 5.58
N SER A 254 11.04 11.72 6.04
CA SER A 254 10.82 11.97 7.46
C SER A 254 10.13 10.78 8.14
N ALA A 255 10.13 10.78 9.46
CA ALA A 255 9.25 9.94 10.25
C ALA A 255 7.83 10.50 10.21
N VAL A 256 6.87 9.66 9.93
CA VAL A 256 5.44 9.96 9.92
C VAL A 256 4.74 9.01 10.88
N THR A 257 3.94 9.52 11.80
CA THR A 257 3.05 8.69 12.62
C THR A 257 1.77 8.45 11.85
N ASP A 258 1.50 7.17 11.50
CA ASP A 258 0.40 6.75 10.68
C ASP A 258 0.08 5.26 11.00
N ASP A 259 -0.93 4.68 10.37
CA ASP A 259 -1.43 3.31 10.54
C ASP A 259 -0.32 2.23 10.54
N HIS A 260 0.73 2.39 9.72
CA HIS A 260 1.85 1.45 9.66
C HIS A 260 2.60 1.32 10.99
N VAL A 261 2.68 2.38 11.78
CA VAL A 261 3.38 2.38 13.08
C VAL A 261 2.70 1.41 14.05
N GLU A 262 1.37 1.34 14.05
CA GLU A 262 0.62 0.44 14.93
C GLU A 262 0.85 -1.04 14.58
N LEU A 263 1.02 -1.35 13.28
CA LEU A 263 1.38 -2.70 12.83
C LEU A 263 2.83 -3.05 13.18
N ILE A 264 3.75 -2.10 13.04
CA ILE A 264 5.16 -2.26 13.44
C ILE A 264 5.28 -2.54 14.94
N LYS A 265 4.53 -1.84 15.80
CA LYS A 265 4.51 -2.04 17.26
C LYS A 265 4.17 -3.49 17.64
N VAL A 266 3.35 -4.18 16.84
CA VAL A 266 2.98 -5.59 17.08
C VAL A 266 3.81 -6.60 16.29
N GLY A 267 4.89 -6.15 15.63
CA GLY A 267 5.86 -7.00 14.94
C GLY A 267 5.46 -7.41 13.52
N ILE A 268 4.54 -6.71 12.87
CA ILE A 268 4.22 -6.88 11.45
C ILE A 268 5.10 -5.92 10.65
N PRO A 269 6.07 -6.41 9.83
CA PRO A 269 6.91 -5.54 9.01
C PRO A 269 6.04 -4.78 8.00
N THR A 270 5.99 -3.47 8.13
CA THR A 270 5.09 -2.62 7.36
C THR A 270 5.86 -1.45 6.73
N ILE A 271 5.53 -1.11 5.48
CA ILE A 271 5.96 0.13 4.84
C ILE A 271 4.76 1.01 4.56
N ASP A 272 5.01 2.30 4.58
CA ASP A 272 4.07 3.34 4.22
C ASP A 272 4.50 4.02 2.91
N ILE A 273 3.59 4.08 1.97
CA ILE A 273 3.72 4.84 0.72
C ILE A 273 2.88 6.09 0.86
N ILE A 274 3.55 7.18 1.23
CA ILE A 274 2.90 8.45 1.58
C ILE A 274 3.53 9.64 0.85
N ASP A 275 2.70 10.60 0.39
CA ASP A 275 3.19 11.87 -0.19
C ASP A 275 3.65 12.82 0.91
N TYR A 276 4.91 12.65 1.32
CA TYR A 276 5.58 13.54 2.26
C TYR A 276 6.80 14.19 1.59
N ARG A 277 6.76 15.50 1.44
CA ARG A 277 7.78 16.29 0.71
C ARG A 277 8.78 16.92 1.67
N ASP A 278 9.84 17.54 1.13
CA ASP A 278 10.81 18.26 1.96
C ASP A 278 10.18 19.45 2.73
N SER A 279 9.02 19.94 2.26
CA SER A 279 8.23 21.01 2.91
C SER A 279 7.19 20.51 3.92
N GLY A 280 7.05 19.18 4.13
CA GLY A 280 6.01 18.55 4.93
C GLY A 280 4.99 17.80 4.08
N PHE A 281 3.79 17.59 4.58
CA PHE A 281 2.69 16.97 3.86
C PHE A 281 2.31 17.73 2.58
N CYS A 282 1.53 17.09 1.70
CA CYS A 282 1.08 17.73 0.47
C CYS A 282 0.30 19.04 0.78
N PRO A 283 0.30 20.03 -0.14
CA PRO A 283 -0.33 21.33 0.14
C PRO A 283 -1.84 21.32 0.39
N THR A 284 -2.50 20.22 0.07
CA THR A 284 -3.96 20.02 0.25
C THR A 284 -4.30 19.31 1.54
N TRP A 285 -3.29 18.78 2.25
CA TRP A 285 -3.48 18.03 3.49
C TRP A 285 -4.28 18.81 4.51
N HIS A 286 -5.35 18.23 5.02
CA HIS A 286 -6.28 18.81 6.01
C HIS A 286 -6.86 20.18 5.62
N THR A 287 -7.09 20.40 4.31
CA THR A 287 -7.72 21.62 3.78
C THR A 287 -8.96 21.29 2.96
N LEU A 288 -9.81 22.29 2.69
CA LEU A 288 -10.95 22.13 1.75
C LEU A 288 -10.48 21.95 0.29
N SER A 289 -9.17 22.09 0.02
CA SER A 289 -8.56 21.82 -1.27
C SER A 289 -8.25 20.34 -1.47
N ASP A 290 -8.42 19.48 -0.47
CA ASP A 290 -8.37 18.03 -0.67
C ASP A 290 -9.67 17.53 -1.32
N ASN A 291 -9.75 17.73 -2.62
CA ASN A 291 -10.90 17.45 -3.47
C ASN A 291 -10.46 16.87 -4.83
N LEU A 292 -11.43 16.50 -5.67
CA LEU A 292 -11.19 15.87 -6.98
C LEU A 292 -10.32 16.71 -7.93
N ASP A 293 -10.34 18.04 -7.82
CA ASP A 293 -9.57 18.94 -8.69
C ASP A 293 -8.06 18.84 -8.44
N ASN A 294 -7.65 18.33 -7.28
CA ASN A 294 -6.25 18.16 -6.89
C ASN A 294 -5.75 16.70 -6.98
N ILE A 295 -6.56 15.80 -7.51
CA ILE A 295 -6.15 14.43 -7.86
C ILE A 295 -5.49 14.41 -9.24
N ASP A 296 -4.41 13.62 -9.36
CA ASP A 296 -3.73 13.31 -10.61
C ASP A 296 -3.91 11.80 -10.94
N PRO A 297 -4.67 11.47 -11.99
CA PRO A 297 -4.82 10.08 -12.40
C PRO A 297 -3.48 9.38 -12.72
N ALA A 298 -2.46 10.15 -13.16
CA ALA A 298 -1.14 9.57 -13.43
C ALA A 298 -0.43 9.13 -12.14
N THR A 299 -0.62 9.85 -11.03
CA THR A 299 -0.11 9.45 -9.72
C THR A 299 -0.79 8.17 -9.23
N LEU A 300 -2.13 8.10 -9.25
CA LEU A 300 -2.87 6.88 -8.91
C LEU A 300 -2.42 5.68 -9.74
N LYS A 301 -2.26 5.88 -11.06
CA LYS A 301 -1.78 4.83 -11.96
C LYS A 301 -0.38 4.35 -11.58
N ALA A 302 0.53 5.28 -11.32
CA ALA A 302 1.90 4.93 -10.97
C ALA A 302 2.00 4.12 -9.68
N VAL A 303 1.23 4.48 -8.64
CA VAL A 303 1.17 3.72 -7.39
C VAL A 303 0.55 2.34 -7.62
N GLY A 304 -0.58 2.27 -8.32
CA GLY A 304 -1.27 1.01 -8.59
C GLY A 304 -0.47 0.04 -9.45
N GLU A 305 0.17 0.51 -10.54
CA GLU A 305 1.07 -0.32 -11.35
C GLU A 305 2.28 -0.80 -10.54
N SER A 306 2.88 0.06 -9.70
CA SER A 306 3.98 -0.33 -8.82
C SER A 306 3.57 -1.42 -7.83
N LEU A 307 2.38 -1.30 -7.23
CA LEU A 307 1.83 -2.29 -6.32
C LEU A 307 1.56 -3.63 -7.01
N LEU A 308 0.96 -3.62 -8.23
CA LEU A 308 0.74 -4.85 -9.00
C LEU A 308 2.08 -5.51 -9.40
N TYR A 309 3.07 -4.72 -9.80
CA TYR A 309 4.43 -5.25 -10.04
C TYR A 309 5.02 -5.89 -8.79
N TYR A 310 4.85 -5.28 -7.62
CA TYR A 310 5.30 -5.86 -6.36
C TYR A 310 4.60 -7.19 -6.03
N ILE A 311 3.29 -7.29 -6.32
CA ILE A 311 2.50 -8.50 -6.04
C ILE A 311 2.89 -9.65 -6.98
N TYR A 312 3.11 -9.38 -8.26
CA TYR A 312 3.23 -10.41 -9.30
C TYR A 312 4.68 -10.72 -9.73
N ASN A 313 5.65 -9.82 -9.51
CA ASN A 313 7.08 -10.02 -9.85
C ASN A 313 7.90 -10.19 -8.57
N ARG A 314 8.00 -11.41 -8.08
CA ARG A 314 8.74 -11.73 -6.87
C ARG A 314 10.07 -12.41 -7.18
#